data_97c86bd2dd1285da567fe503a4356e94
#
_entry.id   97c86bd2dd1285da567fe503a4356e94
#
_cell.length_a   1.000
_cell.length_b   1.000
_cell.length_c   1.000
_cell.angle_alpha   90.00
_cell.angle_beta   90.00
_cell.angle_gamma   90.00
#
_symmetry.space_group_name_H-M   'P 1'
#
loop_
_entity.id
_entity.type
_entity.pdbx_description
1 polymer ?
#
loop_
_entity_poly.entity_id
_entity_poly.type
_entity_poly.pdbx_seq_one_letter_code
_entity_poly.pdbx_strand_id
1 'polypeptide(L)'
;SLKGKVCLRNRKSPYNQSLVANQIVNKGELETKAWLSGMISNVSQPFFPGDISIVRSVAKKKCGVGIVNHYYVARMLAGVNGRRDALYAKKTSVITPNPAHVNISAGGVAKYATNKDEAIKLLEYLASPVGSKGLAAPTFEHPLKEVNRNPIVNDFGVFTPDKVTVDDLG
;
A
#
# COMPACT_ATOMS: atom_id res chain seq x y z
N SER A 1 -18.20 -0.15 17.40
CA SER A 1 -18.73 0.46 16.19
C SER A 1 -17.67 1.35 15.54
N LEU A 2 -17.52 1.27 14.21
CA LEU A 2 -16.64 2.11 13.42
C LEU A 2 -17.36 3.32 12.81
N LYS A 3 -18.64 3.53 13.16
CA LYS A 3 -19.45 4.65 12.64
C LYS A 3 -18.75 5.99 12.88
N GLY A 4 -18.52 6.75 11.82
CA GLY A 4 -17.82 8.03 11.88
C GLY A 4 -16.37 7.95 12.35
N LYS A 5 -15.68 6.79 12.17
CA LYS A 5 -14.29 6.60 12.62
C LYS A 5 -13.33 6.16 11.51
N VAL A 6 -13.79 6.08 10.27
CA VAL A 6 -12.99 5.61 9.14
C VAL A 6 -12.43 6.78 8.35
N CYS A 7 -11.14 6.73 8.02
CA CYS A 7 -10.48 7.65 7.09
C CYS A 7 -10.09 6.90 5.82
N LEU A 8 -10.49 7.44 4.68
CA LEU A 8 -10.21 6.87 3.37
C LEU A 8 -9.56 7.88 2.42
N ARG A 9 -8.79 7.37 1.51
CA ARG A 9 -8.28 8.13 0.37
C ARG A 9 -9.40 8.34 -0.65
N ASN A 10 -9.29 9.35 -1.51
CA ASN A 10 -10.29 9.64 -2.53
C ASN A 10 -10.34 8.54 -3.61
N ARG A 11 -11.46 8.48 -4.35
CA ARG A 11 -11.73 7.48 -5.39
C ARG A 11 -10.77 7.50 -6.59
N LYS A 12 -10.05 8.60 -6.79
CA LYS A 12 -9.07 8.74 -7.89
C LYS A 12 -7.75 8.00 -7.60
N SER A 13 -7.57 7.50 -6.37
CA SER A 13 -6.39 6.74 -6.02
C SER A 13 -6.38 5.38 -6.73
N PRO A 14 -5.35 5.05 -7.52
CA PRO A 14 -5.23 3.73 -8.13
C PRO A 14 -5.21 2.60 -7.10
N TYR A 15 -4.66 2.86 -5.91
CA TYR A 15 -4.64 1.87 -4.81
C TYR A 15 -6.04 1.53 -4.31
N ASN A 16 -6.94 2.52 -4.21
CA ASN A 16 -8.33 2.26 -3.83
C ASN A 16 -9.09 1.54 -4.95
N GLN A 17 -8.82 1.88 -6.21
CA GLN A 17 -9.42 1.22 -7.36
C GLN A 17 -8.99 -0.26 -7.40
N SER A 18 -7.70 -0.53 -7.23
CA SER A 18 -7.15 -1.88 -7.15
C SER A 18 -7.77 -2.68 -5.98
N LEU A 19 -7.90 -2.07 -4.80
CA LEU A 19 -8.54 -2.72 -3.64
C LEU A 19 -10.02 -3.07 -3.93
N VAL A 20 -10.76 -2.17 -4.57
CA VAL A 20 -12.17 -2.43 -4.92
C VAL A 20 -12.27 -3.52 -5.99
N ALA A 21 -11.41 -3.48 -7.02
CA ALA A 21 -11.33 -4.53 -8.04
C ALA A 21 -11.03 -5.91 -7.41
N ASN A 22 -10.06 -5.96 -6.49
CA ASN A 22 -9.77 -7.18 -5.72
C ASN A 22 -10.99 -7.70 -4.94
N GLN A 23 -11.78 -6.82 -4.30
CA GLN A 23 -13.00 -7.25 -3.63
C GLN A 23 -14.06 -7.77 -4.62
N ILE A 24 -14.16 -7.20 -5.82
CA ILE A 24 -15.08 -7.68 -6.86
C ILE A 24 -14.69 -9.09 -7.31
N VAL A 25 -13.39 -9.33 -7.55
CA VAL A 25 -12.91 -10.67 -7.95
C VAL A 25 -13.18 -11.70 -6.84
N ASN A 26 -12.95 -11.35 -5.58
CA ASN A 26 -13.11 -12.27 -4.45
C ASN A 26 -14.57 -12.51 -4.05
N LYS A 27 -15.44 -11.51 -4.15
CA LYS A 27 -16.78 -11.52 -3.55
C LYS A 27 -17.93 -11.22 -4.51
N GLY A 28 -17.61 -10.81 -5.72
CA GLY A 28 -18.59 -10.34 -6.70
C GLY A 28 -19.04 -8.89 -6.45
N GLU A 29 -19.67 -8.31 -7.46
CA GLU A 29 -20.06 -6.90 -7.47
C GLU A 29 -21.08 -6.53 -6.37
N LEU A 30 -22.07 -7.38 -6.12
CA LEU A 30 -23.15 -7.08 -5.19
C LEU A 30 -22.63 -6.96 -3.75
N GLU A 31 -21.84 -7.93 -3.31
CA GLU A 31 -21.26 -7.92 -1.96
C GLU A 31 -20.24 -6.78 -1.81
N THR A 32 -19.42 -6.55 -2.83
CA THR A 32 -18.46 -5.45 -2.85
C THR A 32 -19.15 -4.09 -2.77
N LYS A 33 -20.27 -3.90 -3.48
CA LYS A 33 -21.08 -2.67 -3.39
C LYS A 33 -21.63 -2.45 -1.99
N ALA A 34 -22.13 -3.50 -1.36
CA ALA A 34 -22.63 -3.42 0.04
C ALA A 34 -21.50 -3.08 1.00
N TRP A 35 -20.33 -3.75 0.87
CA TRP A 35 -19.14 -3.46 1.66
C TRP A 35 -18.66 -2.01 1.49
N LEU A 36 -18.53 -1.54 0.25
CA LEU A 36 -18.08 -0.18 -0.05
C LEU A 36 -19.05 0.88 0.48
N SER A 37 -20.36 0.64 0.35
CA SER A 37 -21.39 1.52 0.92
C SER A 37 -21.26 1.59 2.44
N GLY A 38 -21.03 0.46 3.10
CA GLY A 38 -20.77 0.40 4.54
C GLY A 38 -19.51 1.15 4.95
N MET A 39 -18.43 1.02 4.17
CA MET A 39 -17.18 1.78 4.40
C MET A 39 -17.41 3.28 4.28
N ILE A 40 -18.09 3.74 3.23
CA ILE A 40 -18.39 5.15 2.98
C ILE A 40 -19.27 5.74 4.10
N SER A 41 -20.28 5.01 4.56
CA SER A 41 -21.18 5.44 5.63
C SER A 41 -20.48 5.60 6.99
N ASN A 42 -19.30 5.01 7.15
CA ASN A 42 -18.48 5.09 8.35
C ASN A 42 -17.36 6.16 8.27
N VAL A 43 -17.26 6.89 7.16
CA VAL A 43 -16.23 7.92 7.00
C VAL A 43 -16.46 9.09 7.94
N SER A 44 -15.40 9.52 8.63
CA SER A 44 -15.41 10.59 9.63
C SER A 44 -14.92 11.94 9.12
N GLN A 45 -14.24 11.95 7.98
CA GLN A 45 -13.56 13.12 7.42
C GLN A 45 -13.79 13.16 5.90
N PRO A 46 -13.62 14.30 5.24
CA PRO A 46 -13.51 14.34 3.78
C PRO A 46 -12.42 13.38 3.28
N PHE A 47 -12.62 12.82 2.09
CA PHE A 47 -11.65 11.90 1.50
C PHE A 47 -10.29 12.55 1.30
N PHE A 48 -9.23 11.87 1.70
CA PHE A 48 -7.87 12.38 1.67
C PHE A 48 -7.21 12.24 0.30
N PRO A 49 -6.30 13.15 -0.08
CA PRO A 49 -5.52 13.04 -1.31
C PRO A 49 -4.39 12.00 -1.21
N GLY A 50 -3.96 11.65 0.01
CA GLY A 50 -2.80 10.75 0.22
C GLY A 50 -2.78 10.11 1.59
N ASP A 51 -2.04 9.02 1.69
CA ASP A 51 -1.96 8.12 2.85
C ASP A 51 -1.33 8.79 4.08
N ILE A 52 -0.30 9.63 3.89
CA ILE A 52 0.35 10.38 4.98
C ILE A 52 -0.67 11.24 5.76
N SER A 53 -1.62 11.86 5.04
CA SER A 53 -2.67 12.67 5.66
C SER A 53 -3.64 11.82 6.49
N ILE A 54 -3.88 10.58 6.08
CA ILE A 54 -4.68 9.60 6.84
C ILE A 54 -3.94 9.23 8.12
N VAL A 55 -2.67 8.85 8.05
CA VAL A 55 -1.86 8.50 9.23
C VAL A 55 -1.82 9.66 10.24
N ARG A 56 -1.62 10.89 9.78
CA ARG A 56 -1.69 12.10 10.62
C ARG A 56 -3.05 12.26 11.30
N SER A 57 -4.13 11.92 10.60
CA SER A 57 -5.50 12.07 11.13
C SER A 57 -5.82 11.00 12.16
N VAL A 58 -5.38 9.76 11.95
CA VAL A 58 -5.46 8.69 12.97
C VAL A 58 -4.66 9.07 14.22
N ALA A 59 -3.41 9.51 14.04
CA ALA A 59 -2.54 9.95 15.15
C ALA A 59 -3.13 11.11 15.96
N LYS A 60 -3.93 11.96 15.33
CA LYS A 60 -4.64 13.09 15.97
C LYS A 60 -6.02 12.70 16.49
N LYS A 61 -6.39 11.43 16.45
CA LYS A 61 -7.70 10.90 16.88
C LYS A 61 -8.90 11.51 16.12
N LYS A 62 -8.68 12.04 14.91
CA LYS A 62 -9.76 12.52 14.03
C LYS A 62 -10.51 11.36 13.37
N CYS A 63 -9.85 10.21 13.24
CA CYS A 63 -10.42 8.92 12.89
C CYS A 63 -9.78 7.82 13.74
N GLY A 64 -10.49 6.71 13.91
CA GLY A 64 -10.01 5.55 14.67
C GLY A 64 -9.20 4.59 13.81
N VAL A 65 -9.51 4.52 12.50
CA VAL A 65 -8.85 3.63 11.54
C VAL A 65 -8.73 4.31 10.18
N GLY A 66 -7.70 3.96 9.41
CA GLY A 66 -7.51 4.40 8.04
C GLY A 66 -6.94 3.29 7.18
N ILE A 67 -7.33 3.24 5.90
CA ILE A 67 -6.73 2.32 4.93
C ILE A 67 -5.59 3.06 4.23
N VAL A 68 -4.39 2.47 4.28
CA VAL A 68 -3.16 3.05 3.74
C VAL A 68 -2.25 1.94 3.20
N ASN A 69 -1.38 2.26 2.28
CA ASN A 69 -0.27 1.36 1.95
C ASN A 69 0.77 1.40 3.08
N HIS A 70 1.26 0.24 3.47
CA HIS A 70 2.15 0.07 4.63
C HIS A 70 3.44 0.90 4.53
N TYR A 71 4.02 1.02 3.34
CA TYR A 71 5.29 1.73 3.13
C TYR A 71 5.22 3.23 3.47
N TYR A 72 4.05 3.86 3.39
CA TYR A 72 3.92 5.26 3.85
C TYR A 72 4.10 5.37 5.37
N VAL A 73 3.57 4.41 6.13
CA VAL A 73 3.78 4.37 7.58
C VAL A 73 5.25 4.10 7.89
N ALA A 74 5.88 3.15 7.19
CA ALA A 74 7.30 2.83 7.35
C ALA A 74 8.20 4.03 7.06
N ARG A 75 7.96 4.76 5.96
CA ARG A 75 8.70 6.00 5.62
C ARG A 75 8.55 7.08 6.69
N MET A 76 7.34 7.25 7.23
CA MET A 76 7.12 8.19 8.32
C MET A 76 7.88 7.77 9.58
N LEU A 77 7.83 6.49 9.97
CA LEU A 77 8.57 5.95 11.14
C LEU A 77 10.08 6.11 10.98
N ALA A 78 10.61 5.91 9.78
CA ALA A 78 12.02 6.14 9.43
C ALA A 78 12.42 7.63 9.42
N GLY A 79 11.48 8.55 9.54
CA GLY A 79 11.76 9.97 9.52
C GLY A 79 11.96 10.60 8.13
N VAL A 80 11.70 9.84 7.04
CA VAL A 80 11.84 10.33 5.65
C VAL A 80 10.98 11.57 5.39
N ASN A 81 9.81 11.64 6.04
CA ASN A 81 8.89 12.77 5.95
C ASN A 81 9.12 13.85 7.04
N GLY A 82 10.24 13.76 7.77
CA GLY A 82 10.60 14.65 8.83
C GLY A 82 10.15 14.20 10.25
N ARG A 83 10.78 14.78 11.26
CA ARG A 83 10.61 14.41 12.68
C ARG A 83 9.15 14.43 13.16
N ARG A 84 8.38 15.42 12.71
CA ARG A 84 6.97 15.57 13.11
C ARG A 84 6.12 14.39 12.63
N ASP A 85 6.34 13.93 11.40
CA ASP A 85 5.62 12.79 10.84
C ASP A 85 6.01 11.48 11.51
N ALA A 86 7.29 11.31 11.85
CA ALA A 86 7.73 10.16 12.62
C ALA A 86 7.02 10.09 13.99
N LEU A 87 6.84 11.22 14.67
CA LEU A 87 6.09 11.29 15.92
C LEU A 87 4.60 10.98 15.75
N TYR A 88 3.99 11.33 14.62
CA TYR A 88 2.62 10.91 14.31
C TYR A 88 2.53 9.41 14.06
N ALA A 89 3.39 8.85 13.21
CA ALA A 89 3.38 7.43 12.92
C ALA A 89 3.58 6.56 14.17
N LYS A 90 4.44 6.97 15.10
CA LYS A 90 4.64 6.31 16.40
C LYS A 90 3.39 6.25 17.29
N LYS A 91 2.36 7.05 17.01
CA LYS A 91 1.07 7.04 17.72
C LYS A 91 0.02 6.16 17.05
N THR A 92 0.40 5.44 16.01
CA THR A 92 -0.47 4.53 15.26
C THR A 92 0.08 3.12 15.29
N SER A 93 -0.77 2.14 15.03
CA SER A 93 -0.38 0.76 14.83
C SER A 93 -0.79 0.31 13.44
N VAL A 94 0.02 -0.52 12.80
CA VAL A 94 -0.31 -1.16 11.52
C VAL A 94 -1.01 -2.46 11.82
N ILE A 95 -2.14 -2.69 11.16
CA ILE A 95 -2.86 -3.96 11.16
C ILE A 95 -2.89 -4.42 9.72
N THR A 96 -2.22 -5.52 9.43
CA THR A 96 -2.20 -6.11 8.10
C THR A 96 -3.29 -7.18 8.02
N PRO A 97 -4.26 -7.05 7.09
CA PRO A 97 -5.26 -8.10 6.84
C PRO A 97 -4.59 -9.42 6.46
N ASN A 98 -5.25 -10.53 6.70
CA ASN A 98 -4.78 -11.84 6.28
C ASN A 98 -5.96 -12.67 5.74
N PRO A 99 -6.04 -12.93 4.42
CA PRO A 99 -5.09 -12.51 3.39
C PRO A 99 -5.10 -10.98 3.13
N ALA A 100 -4.00 -10.46 2.62
CA ALA A 100 -3.86 -9.03 2.31
C ALA A 100 -3.87 -8.78 0.80
N HIS A 101 -4.61 -7.77 0.37
CA HIS A 101 -4.46 -7.22 -0.97
C HIS A 101 -3.07 -6.60 -1.14
N VAL A 102 -2.40 -6.96 -2.22
CA VAL A 102 -1.03 -6.51 -2.52
C VAL A 102 -1.04 -5.64 -3.78
N ASN A 103 -0.56 -4.41 -3.65
CA ASN A 103 -0.20 -3.60 -4.80
C ASN A 103 1.24 -3.92 -5.20
N ILE A 104 1.53 -3.90 -6.50
CA ILE A 104 2.86 -4.17 -7.03
C ILE A 104 3.49 -2.93 -7.65
N SER A 105 4.83 -2.87 -7.62
CA SER A 105 5.62 -1.99 -8.47
C SER A 105 6.13 -2.81 -9.64
N ALA A 106 6.01 -2.30 -10.85
CA ALA A 106 6.42 -2.98 -12.07
C ALA A 106 7.31 -2.08 -12.93
N GLY A 107 8.13 -2.71 -13.76
CA GLY A 107 8.96 -2.04 -14.76
C GLY A 107 8.83 -2.74 -16.12
N GLY A 108 9.02 -1.98 -17.19
CA GLY A 108 8.98 -2.52 -18.54
C GLY A 108 9.83 -1.72 -19.49
N VAL A 109 10.22 -2.34 -20.63
CA VAL A 109 10.94 -1.68 -21.72
C VAL A 109 9.93 -1.05 -22.66
N ALA A 110 10.04 0.25 -22.88
CA ALA A 110 9.16 0.95 -23.82
C ALA A 110 9.34 0.41 -25.25
N LYS A 111 8.25 0.30 -26.01
CA LYS A 111 8.23 -0.24 -27.38
C LYS A 111 9.28 0.42 -28.30
N TYR A 112 9.47 1.72 -28.14
CA TYR A 112 10.36 2.55 -28.98
C TYR A 112 11.62 2.99 -28.22
N ALA A 113 12.01 2.28 -27.16
CA ALA A 113 13.29 2.56 -26.48
C ALA A 113 14.45 2.38 -27.45
N THR A 114 15.40 3.32 -27.43
CA THR A 114 16.62 3.27 -28.26
C THR A 114 17.64 2.29 -27.73
N ASN A 115 17.70 2.13 -26.40
CA ASN A 115 18.69 1.29 -25.71
C ASN A 115 17.97 0.09 -25.03
N LYS A 116 17.33 -0.78 -25.83
CA LYS A 116 16.51 -1.89 -25.31
C LYS A 116 17.33 -2.92 -24.55
N ASP A 117 18.49 -3.27 -25.04
CA ASP A 117 19.35 -4.29 -24.42
C ASP A 117 19.85 -3.85 -23.04
N GLU A 118 20.23 -2.59 -22.91
CA GLU A 118 20.63 -1.99 -21.63
C GLU A 118 19.44 -1.90 -20.66
N ALA A 119 18.26 -1.56 -21.17
CA ALA A 119 17.04 -1.51 -20.38
C ALA A 119 16.65 -2.91 -19.86
N ILE A 120 16.80 -3.95 -20.70
CA ILE A 120 16.57 -5.35 -20.28
C ILE A 120 17.57 -5.73 -19.17
N LYS A 121 18.87 -5.48 -19.38
CA LYS A 121 19.90 -5.74 -18.35
C LYS A 121 19.61 -5.03 -17.02
N LEU A 122 19.10 -3.78 -17.08
CA LEU A 122 18.70 -3.06 -15.89
C LEU A 122 17.52 -3.75 -15.17
N LEU A 123 16.49 -4.18 -15.92
CA LEU A 123 15.34 -4.88 -15.34
C LEU A 123 15.77 -6.23 -14.73
N GLU A 124 16.62 -6.99 -15.41
CA GLU A 124 17.20 -8.23 -14.88
C GLU A 124 17.98 -8.00 -13.59
N TYR A 125 18.80 -6.94 -13.56
CA TYR A 125 19.52 -6.53 -12.35
C TYR A 125 18.55 -6.17 -11.22
N LEU A 126 17.53 -5.35 -11.48
CA LEU A 126 16.52 -4.98 -10.47
C LEU A 126 15.71 -6.18 -9.97
N ALA A 127 15.50 -7.18 -10.81
CA ALA A 127 14.86 -8.44 -10.44
C ALA A 127 15.80 -9.42 -9.68
N SER A 128 17.11 -9.18 -9.70
CA SER A 128 18.06 -9.97 -8.92
C SER A 128 17.92 -9.74 -7.41
N PRO A 129 18.42 -10.65 -6.55
CA PRO A 129 18.37 -10.44 -5.10
C PRO A 129 19.04 -9.13 -4.65
N VAL A 130 20.15 -8.75 -5.27
CA VAL A 130 20.90 -7.53 -4.95
C VAL A 130 20.12 -6.29 -5.38
N GLY A 131 19.66 -6.25 -6.64
CA GLY A 131 18.91 -5.13 -7.19
C GLY A 131 17.55 -4.96 -6.49
N SER A 132 16.84 -6.06 -6.26
CA SER A 132 15.56 -6.06 -5.54
C SER A 132 15.70 -5.53 -4.10
N LYS A 133 16.73 -5.94 -3.37
CA LYS A 133 17.04 -5.39 -2.05
C LYS A 133 17.36 -3.90 -2.13
N GLY A 134 18.18 -3.50 -3.10
CA GLY A 134 18.56 -2.09 -3.32
C GLY A 134 17.36 -1.19 -3.63
N LEU A 135 16.37 -1.70 -4.36
CA LEU A 135 15.13 -0.98 -4.67
C LEU A 135 14.18 -0.94 -3.47
N ALA A 136 13.95 -2.09 -2.80
CA ALA A 136 12.99 -2.21 -1.72
C ALA A 136 13.41 -1.51 -0.43
N ALA A 137 14.71 -1.45 -0.12
CA ALA A 137 15.20 -0.85 1.12
C ALA A 137 14.84 0.64 1.27
N PRO A 138 15.10 1.53 0.30
CA PRO A 138 14.74 2.95 0.41
C PRO A 138 13.26 3.23 0.17
N THR A 139 12.53 2.34 -0.51
CA THR A 139 11.09 2.50 -0.77
C THR A 139 10.21 1.95 0.35
N PHE A 140 10.77 1.11 1.22
CA PHE A 140 10.05 0.36 2.27
C PHE A 140 8.99 -0.59 1.71
N GLU A 141 9.18 -1.04 0.48
CA GLU A 141 8.36 -2.06 -0.14
C GLU A 141 8.87 -3.47 0.20
N HIS A 142 8.08 -4.49 -0.09
CA HIS A 142 8.53 -5.86 0.01
C HIS A 142 9.39 -6.20 -1.21
N PRO A 143 10.63 -6.71 -1.02
CA PRO A 143 11.45 -7.12 -2.15
C PRO A 143 10.87 -8.35 -2.84
N LEU A 144 11.28 -8.59 -4.09
CA LEU A 144 11.12 -9.88 -4.73
C LEU A 144 11.85 -10.94 -3.89
N LYS A 145 11.36 -12.15 -3.91
CA LYS A 145 11.77 -13.38 -3.18
C LYS A 145 13.06 -13.31 -2.35
N GLU A 146 13.01 -13.91 -1.15
CA GLU A 146 14.15 -14.39 -0.34
C GLU A 146 15.19 -13.36 0.13
N VAL A 147 14.94 -12.07 0.01
CA VAL A 147 15.80 -11.03 0.56
C VAL A 147 15.23 -10.45 1.85
N ASN A 148 16.11 -10.10 2.80
CA ASN A 148 15.71 -9.47 4.05
C ASN A 148 14.94 -8.17 3.78
N ARG A 149 13.76 -8.06 4.36
CA ARG A 149 12.93 -6.85 4.36
C ARG A 149 13.59 -5.75 5.19
N ASN A 150 13.17 -4.52 4.97
CA ASN A 150 13.52 -3.42 5.86
C ASN A 150 13.05 -3.74 7.30
N PRO A 151 13.87 -3.54 8.35
CA PRO A 151 13.50 -3.85 9.74
C PRO A 151 12.17 -3.23 10.17
N ILE A 152 11.88 -1.99 9.79
CA ILE A 152 10.60 -1.32 10.12
C ILE A 152 9.42 -2.07 9.48
N VAL A 153 9.59 -2.60 8.27
CA VAL A 153 8.54 -3.37 7.59
C VAL A 153 8.36 -4.75 8.25
N ASN A 154 9.43 -5.35 8.77
CA ASN A 154 9.34 -6.59 9.53
C ASN A 154 8.48 -6.44 10.81
N ASP A 155 8.54 -5.28 11.46
CA ASP A 155 7.76 -4.99 12.67
C ASP A 155 6.24 -4.93 12.39
N PHE A 156 5.81 -4.81 11.14
CA PHE A 156 4.39 -4.88 10.76
C PHE A 156 3.83 -6.31 10.73
N GLY A 157 4.67 -7.30 10.95
CA GLY A 157 4.29 -8.70 11.00
C GLY A 157 4.29 -9.39 9.64
N VAL A 158 3.84 -10.63 9.66
CA VAL A 158 3.74 -11.51 8.48
C VAL A 158 2.30 -11.53 8.01
N PHE A 159 2.09 -11.57 6.70
CA PHE A 159 0.79 -11.73 6.07
C PHE A 159 0.88 -12.73 4.91
N THR A 160 -0.25 -13.30 4.54
CA THR A 160 -0.41 -14.07 3.32
C THR A 160 -0.94 -13.14 2.23
N PRO A 161 -0.26 -13.02 1.08
CA PRO A 161 -0.82 -12.30 -0.06
C PRO A 161 -2.15 -12.91 -0.49
N ASP A 162 -3.07 -12.08 -0.95
CA ASP A 162 -4.28 -12.53 -1.62
C ASP A 162 -3.91 -13.31 -2.89
N LYS A 163 -4.79 -14.22 -3.31
CA LYS A 163 -4.61 -15.02 -4.52
C LYS A 163 -4.92 -14.27 -5.81
N VAL A 164 -5.59 -13.14 -5.71
CA VAL A 164 -5.92 -12.29 -6.87
C VAL A 164 -4.64 -11.70 -7.45
N THR A 165 -4.41 -11.96 -8.72
CA THR A 165 -3.24 -11.46 -9.47
C THR A 165 -3.57 -10.12 -10.15
N VAL A 166 -2.55 -9.48 -10.71
CA VAL A 166 -2.73 -8.24 -11.49
C VAL A 166 -3.57 -8.50 -12.74
N ASP A 167 -3.39 -9.65 -13.36
CA ASP A 167 -4.15 -10.04 -14.56
C ASP A 167 -5.66 -10.23 -14.27
N ASP A 168 -6.01 -10.61 -13.04
CA ASP A 168 -7.40 -10.73 -12.60
C ASP A 168 -8.08 -9.36 -12.39
N LEU A 169 -7.30 -8.30 -12.23
CA LEU A 169 -7.81 -6.96 -11.95
C LEU A 169 -8.17 -6.15 -13.22
N GLY A 170 -7.85 -6.64 -14.40
CA GLY A 170 -8.19 -6.06 -15.71
C GLY A 170 -7.12 -5.11 -16.25
#